data_d684316ba3bec18ffea7f037b27b5134
#
_entry.id   d684316ba3bec18ffea7f037b27b5134
#
_cell.length_a   1.000
_cell.length_b   1.000
_cell.length_c   1.000
_cell.angle_alpha   90.00
_cell.angle_beta   90.00
_cell.angle_gamma   90.00
#
_symmetry.space_group_name_H-M   'P 1'
#
loop_
_entity.id
_entity.type
_entity.pdbx_description
1 polymer ?
#
loop_
_entity_poly.entity_id
_entity_poly.type
_entity_poly.pdbx_seq_one_letter_code
_entity_poly.pdbx_strand_id
1 'polypeptide(L)'
;MKYTETGFRPLYHKYCIFPLSETIRDVVKEYPGYEYANGVLTYGYIDRETGFRLEILCCVQNTDSDHYLLYDPSSDNRVVVQIGAVADEEYLVVEGPEKEEFEEIIDMVHSYDVSEEVEESRSFKFLDEFRNELYPDDVLVLTVKEGLTPEGCWVRITDLYEECIIGTLLNEPNQDFGFHEGDSIAFFLYEDEGNRCLISDMNESKKLTAEDLEDGSMLCDAIKLFHERPNNGTLFHVLELLRDSYIWIPCNVIVSEKDQKNMEEASIGMELQFEEDVRLIPDILMSDDDYYFPVFTSDREMREYGQHFSKVEKHFLEAIALARANEKDIKGIVIDAFTEPMVIDRELFEVIENLKSRL
;
A
#
# COMPACT_ATOMS: atom_id res chain seq x y z
N MET A 1 4.06 -3.96 -35.29
CA MET A 1 3.92 -4.63 -33.99
C MET A 1 2.44 -4.69 -33.68
N LYS A 2 1.99 -5.73 -32.95
CA LYS A 2 0.60 -5.85 -32.50
C LYS A 2 0.55 -5.91 -30.98
N TYR A 3 -0.51 -5.40 -30.37
CA TYR A 3 -0.67 -5.46 -28.91
C TYR A 3 -0.68 -6.90 -28.39
N THR A 4 -1.36 -7.80 -29.08
CA THR A 4 -1.40 -9.24 -28.76
C THR A 4 -0.03 -9.92 -28.74
N GLU A 5 0.98 -9.32 -29.39
CA GLU A 5 2.35 -9.84 -29.44
C GLU A 5 3.27 -9.18 -28.42
N THR A 6 3.00 -7.93 -28.07
CA THR A 6 3.94 -7.08 -27.31
C THR A 6 3.48 -6.74 -25.90
N GLY A 7 2.17 -6.90 -25.61
CA GLY A 7 1.54 -6.42 -24.40
C GLY A 7 1.52 -4.88 -24.31
N PHE A 8 1.26 -4.37 -23.14
CA PHE A 8 1.00 -2.93 -22.91
C PHE A 8 2.25 -2.04 -22.92
N ARG A 9 3.41 -2.58 -22.55
CA ARG A 9 4.63 -1.79 -22.28
C ARG A 9 5.08 -0.88 -23.41
N PRO A 10 5.08 -1.30 -24.70
CA PRO A 10 5.50 -0.42 -25.79
C PRO A 10 4.55 0.74 -26.06
N LEU A 11 3.30 0.65 -25.58
CA LEU A 11 2.28 1.67 -25.78
C LEU A 11 2.06 2.55 -24.54
N TYR A 12 2.46 2.07 -23.37
CA TYR A 12 2.19 2.73 -22.10
C TYR A 12 2.98 4.04 -21.99
N HIS A 13 2.29 5.16 -21.84
CA HIS A 13 2.79 6.53 -21.86
C HIS A 13 3.62 6.83 -23.13
N LYS A 14 3.17 6.27 -24.29
CA LYS A 14 3.82 6.46 -25.58
C LYS A 14 2.83 6.93 -26.64
N TYR A 15 3.38 7.67 -27.59
CA TYR A 15 2.68 8.03 -28.80
C TYR A 15 2.75 6.87 -29.79
N CYS A 16 1.61 6.50 -30.32
CA CYS A 16 1.51 5.41 -31.29
C CYS A 16 0.59 5.80 -32.45
N ILE A 17 0.95 5.36 -33.65
CA ILE A 17 0.10 5.50 -34.82
C ILE A 17 -0.57 4.17 -35.09
N PHE A 18 -1.90 4.17 -35.10
CA PHE A 18 -2.74 3.05 -35.52
C PHE A 18 -3.33 3.34 -36.90
N PRO A 19 -3.52 2.30 -37.75
CA PRO A 19 -4.19 2.48 -39.04
C PRO A 19 -5.66 2.83 -38.84
N LEU A 20 -6.27 3.47 -39.83
CA LEU A 20 -7.70 3.70 -39.88
C LEU A 20 -8.44 2.38 -40.18
N SER A 21 -8.47 1.48 -39.19
CA SER A 21 -9.30 0.29 -39.22
C SER A 21 -10.80 0.65 -39.24
N GLU A 22 -11.66 -0.32 -39.48
CA GLU A 22 -13.11 -0.11 -39.50
C GLU A 22 -13.58 0.49 -38.15
N THR A 23 -13.07 -0.03 -37.01
CA THR A 23 -13.38 0.43 -35.66
C THR A 23 -12.99 1.90 -35.43
N ILE A 24 -11.75 2.27 -35.78
CA ILE A 24 -11.27 3.63 -35.58
C ILE A 24 -11.93 4.60 -36.54
N ARG A 25 -12.15 4.18 -37.78
CA ARG A 25 -12.77 5.00 -38.82
C ARG A 25 -14.14 5.51 -38.42
N ASP A 26 -14.92 4.67 -37.75
CA ASP A 26 -16.31 5.01 -37.37
C ASP A 26 -16.36 6.10 -36.30
N VAL A 27 -15.35 6.20 -35.43
CA VAL A 27 -15.36 7.14 -34.31
C VAL A 27 -14.61 8.45 -34.57
N VAL A 28 -13.80 8.53 -35.67
CA VAL A 28 -13.01 9.74 -35.99
C VAL A 28 -13.51 10.48 -37.23
N LYS A 29 -14.72 10.20 -37.72
CA LYS A 29 -15.27 10.79 -38.94
C LYS A 29 -15.32 12.33 -38.94
N GLU A 30 -15.47 12.91 -37.75
CA GLU A 30 -15.58 14.36 -37.55
C GLU A 30 -14.22 15.01 -37.19
N TYR A 31 -13.13 14.22 -37.14
CA TYR A 31 -11.81 14.75 -36.86
C TYR A 31 -11.25 15.52 -38.07
N PRO A 32 -10.54 16.64 -37.83
CA PRO A 32 -9.85 17.35 -38.92
C PRO A 32 -8.93 16.42 -39.71
N GLY A 33 -8.98 16.56 -41.04
CA GLY A 33 -8.13 15.79 -41.96
C GLY A 33 -8.57 14.33 -42.20
N TYR A 34 -9.68 13.89 -41.64
CA TYR A 34 -10.20 12.51 -41.80
C TYR A 34 -10.24 12.01 -43.25
N GLU A 35 -10.66 12.87 -44.20
CA GLU A 35 -10.78 12.50 -45.62
C GLU A 35 -9.45 12.11 -46.27
N TYR A 36 -8.34 12.57 -45.70
CA TYR A 36 -6.98 12.33 -46.23
C TYR A 36 -6.16 11.41 -45.34
N ALA A 37 -6.66 11.08 -44.16
CA ALA A 37 -5.95 10.28 -43.18
C ALA A 37 -5.95 8.79 -43.56
N ASN A 38 -4.85 8.11 -43.21
CA ASN A 38 -4.73 6.66 -43.24
C ASN A 38 -4.42 6.05 -41.86
N GLY A 39 -4.31 6.88 -40.84
CA GLY A 39 -4.09 6.48 -39.45
C GLY A 39 -4.54 7.55 -38.45
N VAL A 40 -4.37 7.24 -37.20
CA VAL A 40 -4.57 8.16 -36.06
C VAL A 40 -3.35 8.15 -35.15
N LEU A 41 -3.00 9.31 -34.60
CA LEU A 41 -2.06 9.42 -33.51
C LEU A 41 -2.82 9.17 -32.20
N THR A 42 -2.26 8.31 -31.36
CA THR A 42 -2.84 7.96 -30.08
C THR A 42 -1.80 8.10 -28.97
N TYR A 43 -2.28 8.24 -27.73
CA TYR A 43 -1.47 8.16 -26.51
C TYR A 43 -2.03 7.04 -25.63
N GLY A 44 -1.18 6.08 -25.24
CA GLY A 44 -1.59 4.89 -24.48
C GLY A 44 -1.49 5.10 -22.96
N TYR A 45 -2.51 4.70 -22.23
CA TYR A 45 -2.55 4.76 -20.77
C TYR A 45 -3.38 3.63 -20.15
N ILE A 46 -3.25 3.44 -18.84
CA ILE A 46 -4.02 2.45 -18.08
C ILE A 46 -5.04 3.20 -17.23
N ASP A 47 -6.31 2.93 -17.47
CA ASP A 47 -7.40 3.26 -16.57
C ASP A 47 -7.74 1.98 -15.79
N ARG A 48 -7.57 2.01 -14.47
CA ARG A 48 -7.70 0.83 -13.62
C ARG A 48 -9.10 0.19 -13.65
N GLU A 49 -10.14 0.99 -13.94
CA GLU A 49 -11.52 0.49 -14.00
C GLU A 49 -11.88 -0.07 -15.38
N THR A 50 -11.29 0.48 -16.43
CA THR A 50 -11.71 0.22 -17.80
C THR A 50 -10.61 -0.39 -18.69
N GLY A 51 -9.43 -0.64 -18.13
CA GLY A 51 -8.32 -1.31 -18.78
C GLY A 51 -7.39 -0.39 -19.56
N PHE A 52 -6.56 -0.98 -20.44
CA PHE A 52 -5.64 -0.22 -21.28
C PHE A 52 -6.39 0.53 -22.38
N ARG A 53 -6.12 1.82 -22.51
CA ARG A 53 -6.81 2.73 -23.40
C ARG A 53 -5.86 3.50 -24.30
N LEU A 54 -6.40 3.88 -25.46
CA LEU A 54 -5.76 4.75 -26.43
C LEU A 54 -6.57 6.03 -26.55
N GLU A 55 -6.00 7.13 -26.10
CA GLU A 55 -6.54 8.48 -26.38
C GLU A 55 -6.24 8.84 -27.80
N ILE A 56 -7.23 9.12 -28.66
CA ILE A 56 -7.00 9.58 -30.02
C ILE A 56 -6.74 11.08 -30.01
N LEU A 57 -5.55 11.47 -30.40
CA LEU A 57 -5.11 12.87 -30.42
C LEU A 57 -5.49 13.58 -31.71
N CYS A 58 -5.19 12.97 -32.86
CA CYS A 58 -5.51 13.54 -34.18
C CYS A 58 -5.49 12.49 -35.28
N CYS A 59 -6.01 12.85 -36.44
CA CYS A 59 -5.82 12.10 -37.68
C CYS A 59 -4.39 12.25 -38.21
N VAL A 60 -3.89 11.20 -38.90
CA VAL A 60 -2.53 11.16 -39.46
C VAL A 60 -2.59 10.70 -40.90
N GLN A 61 -1.81 11.35 -41.75
CA GLN A 61 -1.46 10.82 -43.05
C GLN A 61 -0.02 10.33 -43.02
N ASN A 62 0.15 9.01 -43.01
CA ASN A 62 1.44 8.38 -43.12
C ASN A 62 1.83 8.28 -44.60
N THR A 63 2.94 8.93 -44.99
CA THR A 63 3.36 9.01 -46.38
C THR A 63 4.46 8.01 -46.71
N ASP A 64 5.27 7.61 -45.71
CA ASP A 64 6.27 6.54 -45.76
C ASP A 64 6.70 6.18 -44.34
N SER A 65 7.67 5.23 -44.18
CA SER A 65 8.03 4.67 -42.86
C SER A 65 8.50 5.69 -41.82
N ASP A 66 8.95 6.86 -42.22
CA ASP A 66 9.56 7.83 -41.32
C ASP A 66 8.91 9.22 -41.35
N HIS A 67 7.93 9.44 -42.27
CA HIS A 67 7.26 10.72 -42.43
C HIS A 67 5.76 10.59 -42.30
N TYR A 68 5.23 11.34 -41.35
CA TYR A 68 3.77 11.44 -41.11
C TYR A 68 3.37 12.90 -40.96
N LEU A 69 2.23 13.24 -41.57
CA LEU A 69 1.59 14.54 -41.42
C LEU A 69 0.51 14.43 -40.34
N LEU A 70 0.60 15.24 -39.28
CA LEU A 70 -0.43 15.36 -38.26
C LEU A 70 -1.42 16.45 -38.65
N TYR A 71 -2.70 16.15 -38.58
CA TYR A 71 -3.78 17.14 -38.64
C TYR A 71 -4.03 17.74 -37.27
N ASP A 72 -4.83 18.79 -37.19
CA ASP A 72 -5.17 19.43 -35.93
C ASP A 72 -6.02 18.47 -35.05
N PRO A 73 -5.94 18.59 -33.71
CA PRO A 73 -6.82 17.85 -32.83
C PRO A 73 -8.30 18.27 -33.03
N SER A 74 -9.23 17.40 -32.63
CA SER A 74 -10.62 17.80 -32.61
C SER A 74 -10.88 18.72 -31.42
N SER A 75 -11.50 19.89 -31.65
CA SER A 75 -11.90 20.82 -30.58
C SER A 75 -13.18 20.39 -29.84
N ASP A 76 -14.01 19.58 -30.47
CA ASP A 76 -15.37 19.29 -30.01
C ASP A 76 -15.57 17.85 -29.57
N ASN A 77 -14.71 16.93 -30.00
CA ASN A 77 -14.86 15.48 -29.78
C ASN A 77 -13.59 14.88 -29.20
N ARG A 78 -13.71 14.28 -28.02
CA ARG A 78 -12.70 13.40 -27.44
C ARG A 78 -13.09 11.96 -27.70
N VAL A 79 -12.20 11.18 -28.27
CA VAL A 79 -12.41 9.75 -28.54
C VAL A 79 -11.34 8.92 -27.85
N VAL A 80 -11.80 7.95 -27.07
CA VAL A 80 -10.96 6.95 -26.40
C VAL A 80 -11.31 5.58 -26.93
N VAL A 81 -10.32 4.82 -27.33
CA VAL A 81 -10.49 3.45 -27.82
C VAL A 81 -9.93 2.48 -26.78
N GLN A 82 -10.71 1.48 -26.39
CA GLN A 82 -10.19 0.40 -25.57
C GLN A 82 -9.30 -0.50 -26.41
N ILE A 83 -8.13 -0.88 -25.89
CA ILE A 83 -7.11 -1.62 -26.64
C ILE A 83 -7.66 -2.92 -27.24
N GLY A 84 -8.58 -3.61 -26.56
CA GLY A 84 -9.19 -4.85 -27.07
C GLY A 84 -9.88 -4.71 -28.42
N ALA A 85 -10.34 -3.50 -28.79
CA ALA A 85 -10.98 -3.24 -30.08
C ALA A 85 -9.99 -3.15 -31.26
N VAL A 86 -8.68 -2.98 -30.97
CA VAL A 86 -7.60 -2.80 -31.96
C VAL A 86 -6.36 -3.64 -31.64
N ALA A 87 -6.47 -4.62 -30.74
CA ALA A 87 -5.34 -5.39 -30.24
C ALA A 87 -4.58 -6.17 -31.33
N ASP A 88 -5.27 -6.56 -32.40
CA ASP A 88 -4.70 -7.26 -33.57
C ASP A 88 -4.27 -6.33 -34.71
N GLU A 89 -4.48 -5.03 -34.55
CA GLU A 89 -4.01 -4.05 -35.53
C GLU A 89 -2.51 -3.82 -35.39
N GLU A 90 -1.86 -3.57 -36.53
CA GLU A 90 -0.44 -3.17 -36.51
C GLU A 90 -0.31 -1.72 -36.10
N TYR A 91 0.55 -1.44 -35.12
CA TYR A 91 0.85 -0.07 -34.69
C TYR A 91 2.33 0.28 -34.84
N LEU A 92 2.61 1.57 -34.88
CA LEU A 92 3.96 2.14 -34.89
C LEU A 92 4.14 3.06 -33.67
N VAL A 93 5.17 2.81 -32.88
CA VAL A 93 5.58 3.75 -31.79
C VAL A 93 6.35 4.89 -32.43
N VAL A 94 5.99 6.11 -32.08
CA VAL A 94 6.63 7.33 -32.64
C VAL A 94 7.13 8.23 -31.52
N GLU A 95 8.09 9.11 -31.84
CA GLU A 95 8.47 10.19 -30.94
C GLU A 95 7.30 11.19 -30.84
N GLY A 96 7.10 11.74 -29.64
CA GLY A 96 6.03 12.69 -29.40
C GLY A 96 6.14 13.92 -30.27
N PRO A 97 5.04 14.44 -30.82
CA PRO A 97 5.05 15.71 -31.52
C PRO A 97 5.33 16.85 -30.54
N GLU A 98 6.17 17.80 -30.93
CA GLU A 98 6.33 19.09 -30.24
C GLU A 98 5.10 19.99 -30.52
N LYS A 99 3.92 19.62 -29.98
CA LYS A 99 2.70 20.41 -30.13
C LYS A 99 2.09 20.69 -28.76
N GLU A 100 2.11 21.93 -28.33
CA GLU A 100 1.42 22.43 -27.13
C GLU A 100 -0.07 22.05 -27.12
N GLU A 101 -0.69 21.84 -28.29
CA GLU A 101 -2.09 21.48 -28.47
C GLU A 101 -2.47 20.12 -27.87
N PHE A 102 -1.52 19.24 -27.63
CA PHE A 102 -1.75 17.92 -27.00
C PHE A 102 -1.47 17.89 -25.50
N GLU A 103 -0.81 18.91 -24.95
CA GLU A 103 -0.44 18.96 -23.53
C GLU A 103 -1.67 18.89 -22.62
N GLU A 104 -2.72 19.64 -22.92
CA GLU A 104 -3.96 19.63 -22.12
C GLU A 104 -4.62 18.24 -22.11
N ILE A 105 -4.59 17.52 -23.24
CA ILE A 105 -5.16 16.17 -23.33
C ILE A 105 -4.32 15.18 -22.54
N ILE A 106 -2.99 15.29 -22.61
CA ILE A 106 -2.05 14.42 -21.90
C ILE A 106 -2.11 14.67 -20.40
N ASP A 107 -2.17 15.93 -19.97
CA ASP A 107 -2.35 16.30 -18.56
C ASP A 107 -3.66 15.71 -17.98
N MET A 108 -4.71 15.67 -18.78
CA MET A 108 -5.96 15.02 -18.39
C MET A 108 -5.78 13.49 -18.26
N VAL A 109 -4.98 12.87 -19.15
CA VAL A 109 -4.66 11.44 -19.08
C VAL A 109 -3.84 11.14 -17.82
N HIS A 110 -2.93 12.01 -17.40
CA HIS A 110 -2.16 11.87 -16.17
C HIS A 110 -3.03 11.91 -14.89
N SER A 111 -4.31 12.32 -14.97
CA SER A 111 -5.22 12.16 -13.85
C SER A 111 -5.56 10.68 -13.50
N TYR A 112 -5.19 9.74 -14.38
CA TYR A 112 -5.28 8.29 -14.16
C TYR A 112 -3.97 7.69 -13.61
N ASP A 113 -2.99 8.52 -13.28
CA ASP A 113 -1.76 8.06 -12.64
C ASP A 113 -2.07 7.42 -11.29
N VAL A 114 -1.23 6.47 -10.91
CA VAL A 114 -1.40 5.62 -9.73
C VAL A 114 -0.30 5.92 -8.70
N SER A 115 -0.32 5.22 -7.56
CA SER A 115 0.76 5.28 -6.59
C SER A 115 2.09 4.80 -7.19
N GLU A 116 3.21 5.20 -6.57
CA GLU A 116 4.55 4.79 -7.01
C GLU A 116 4.70 3.26 -7.00
N GLU A 117 4.11 2.58 -6.02
CA GLU A 117 4.16 1.12 -5.88
C GLU A 117 3.45 0.41 -7.05
N VAL A 118 2.27 0.88 -7.43
CA VAL A 118 1.55 0.33 -8.59
C VAL A 118 2.32 0.61 -9.87
N GLU A 119 2.88 1.81 -10.03
CA GLU A 119 3.72 2.15 -11.18
C GLU A 119 5.00 1.29 -11.23
N GLU A 120 5.66 1.07 -10.09
CA GLU A 120 6.80 0.17 -9.98
C GLU A 120 6.42 -1.26 -10.39
N SER A 121 5.25 -1.75 -9.94
CA SER A 121 4.76 -3.08 -10.31
C SER A 121 4.66 -3.27 -11.81
N ARG A 122 4.30 -2.22 -12.56
CA ARG A 122 4.23 -2.23 -14.02
C ARG A 122 5.60 -2.45 -14.67
N SER A 123 6.71 -2.18 -13.96
CA SER A 123 8.07 -2.47 -14.42
C SER A 123 8.44 -3.96 -14.32
N PHE A 124 7.77 -4.75 -13.48
CA PHE A 124 8.07 -6.15 -13.20
C PHE A 124 7.67 -7.07 -14.35
N LYS A 125 8.65 -7.47 -15.16
CA LYS A 125 8.42 -8.38 -16.31
C LYS A 125 7.95 -9.77 -15.90
N PHE A 126 8.30 -10.22 -14.70
CA PHE A 126 7.85 -11.54 -14.22
C PHE A 126 6.34 -11.61 -13.99
N LEU A 127 5.66 -10.48 -13.84
CA LEU A 127 4.21 -10.42 -13.72
C LEU A 127 3.48 -10.54 -15.07
N ASP A 128 4.17 -10.32 -16.20
CA ASP A 128 3.50 -10.21 -17.52
C ASP A 128 2.76 -11.47 -17.91
N GLU A 129 3.23 -12.64 -17.51
CA GLU A 129 2.57 -13.93 -17.80
C GLU A 129 1.29 -14.16 -16.97
N PHE A 130 1.10 -13.39 -15.90
CA PHE A 130 -0.05 -13.49 -15.00
C PHE A 130 -1.05 -12.34 -15.18
N ARG A 131 -0.67 -11.29 -15.92
CA ARG A 131 -1.51 -10.11 -16.11
C ARG A 131 -2.70 -10.41 -17.02
N ASN A 132 -3.80 -9.74 -16.74
CA ASN A 132 -4.90 -9.70 -17.68
C ASN A 132 -4.49 -8.90 -18.93
N GLU A 133 -4.78 -9.45 -20.11
CA GLU A 133 -4.38 -8.84 -21.38
C GLU A 133 -4.91 -7.41 -21.57
N LEU A 134 -6.11 -7.11 -21.06
CA LEU A 134 -6.75 -5.80 -21.21
C LEU A 134 -6.60 -4.91 -19.97
N TYR A 135 -6.33 -5.50 -18.81
CA TYR A 135 -6.19 -4.83 -17.51
C TYR A 135 -4.82 -5.14 -16.91
N PRO A 136 -3.76 -4.41 -17.29
CA PRO A 136 -2.40 -4.75 -16.91
C PRO A 136 -2.11 -4.74 -15.41
N ASP A 137 -2.90 -4.05 -14.60
CA ASP A 137 -2.76 -4.02 -13.14
C ASP A 137 -3.47 -5.22 -12.45
N ASP A 138 -4.25 -6.00 -13.21
CA ASP A 138 -4.94 -7.18 -12.71
C ASP A 138 -4.14 -8.43 -13.05
N VAL A 139 -3.86 -9.26 -12.03
CA VAL A 139 -3.07 -10.49 -12.15
C VAL A 139 -3.86 -11.70 -11.67
N LEU A 140 -3.58 -12.86 -12.27
CA LEU A 140 -4.16 -14.13 -11.83
C LEU A 140 -3.33 -14.70 -10.69
N VAL A 141 -3.93 -14.83 -9.51
CA VAL A 141 -3.32 -15.36 -8.29
C VAL A 141 -3.98 -16.67 -7.91
N LEU A 142 -3.19 -17.69 -7.63
CA LEU A 142 -3.64 -18.97 -7.13
C LEU A 142 -3.81 -18.89 -5.61
N THR A 143 -5.04 -18.96 -5.14
CA THR A 143 -5.33 -19.00 -3.71
C THR A 143 -5.26 -20.44 -3.20
N VAL A 144 -4.52 -20.65 -2.12
CA VAL A 144 -4.24 -21.97 -1.53
C VAL A 144 -4.63 -21.96 -0.06
N LYS A 145 -5.37 -23.01 0.37
CA LYS A 145 -5.72 -23.24 1.78
C LYS A 145 -5.82 -24.73 2.06
N GLU A 146 -5.33 -25.20 3.19
CA GLU A 146 -5.40 -26.59 3.58
C GLU A 146 -6.85 -27.11 3.57
N GLY A 147 -7.05 -28.26 2.95
CA GLY A 147 -8.37 -28.88 2.82
C GLY A 147 -9.25 -28.34 1.69
N LEU A 148 -8.82 -27.30 0.96
CA LEU A 148 -9.50 -26.78 -0.22
C LEU A 148 -8.71 -27.10 -1.51
N THR A 149 -9.39 -27.05 -2.64
CA THR A 149 -8.73 -27.12 -3.95
C THR A 149 -8.20 -25.74 -4.31
N PRO A 150 -6.92 -25.59 -4.74
CA PRO A 150 -6.42 -24.31 -5.20
C PRO A 150 -7.29 -23.68 -6.28
N GLU A 151 -7.55 -22.38 -6.18
CA GLU A 151 -8.43 -21.64 -7.09
C GLU A 151 -7.74 -20.38 -7.61
N GLY A 152 -7.85 -20.13 -8.91
CA GLY A 152 -7.33 -18.91 -9.54
C GLY A 152 -8.30 -17.74 -9.36
N CYS A 153 -7.85 -16.67 -8.75
CA CYS A 153 -8.62 -15.45 -8.55
C CYS A 153 -7.92 -14.26 -9.21
N TRP A 154 -8.70 -13.34 -9.78
CA TRP A 154 -8.16 -12.08 -10.28
C TRP A 154 -7.96 -11.11 -9.14
N VAL A 155 -6.78 -10.48 -9.12
CA VAL A 155 -6.36 -9.56 -8.07
C VAL A 155 -5.80 -8.29 -8.70
N ARG A 156 -6.31 -7.12 -8.31
CA ARG A 156 -5.79 -5.82 -8.73
C ARG A 156 -4.70 -5.37 -7.80
N ILE A 157 -3.48 -5.19 -8.30
CA ILE A 157 -2.32 -4.75 -7.53
C ILE A 157 -2.61 -3.38 -6.93
N THR A 158 -2.36 -3.22 -5.63
CA THR A 158 -2.55 -1.96 -4.89
C THR A 158 -1.28 -1.48 -4.22
N ASP A 159 -0.38 -2.39 -3.83
CA ASP A 159 0.81 -2.04 -3.07
C ASP A 159 1.93 -3.08 -3.26
N LEU A 160 3.17 -2.70 -2.90
CA LEU A 160 4.36 -3.56 -2.95
C LEU A 160 5.05 -3.57 -1.60
N TYR A 161 5.45 -4.78 -1.15
CA TYR A 161 6.31 -5.00 0.01
C TYR A 161 7.54 -5.80 -0.40
N GLU A 162 8.57 -5.83 0.45
CA GLU A 162 9.83 -6.54 0.12
C GLU A 162 9.60 -8.02 -0.20
N GLU A 163 8.68 -8.68 0.49
CA GLU A 163 8.44 -10.12 0.39
C GLU A 163 7.16 -10.49 -0.35
N CYS A 164 6.25 -9.55 -0.57
CA CYS A 164 4.96 -9.81 -1.20
C CYS A 164 4.38 -8.61 -1.95
N ILE A 165 3.41 -8.88 -2.78
CA ILE A 165 2.58 -7.90 -3.47
C ILE A 165 1.20 -7.93 -2.84
N ILE A 166 0.60 -6.76 -2.63
CA ILE A 166 -0.76 -6.65 -2.12
C ILE A 166 -1.71 -6.28 -3.26
N GLY A 167 -2.90 -6.82 -3.21
CA GLY A 167 -3.93 -6.45 -4.17
C GLY A 167 -5.34 -6.71 -3.66
N THR A 168 -6.30 -6.08 -4.33
CA THR A 168 -7.72 -6.26 -4.07
C THR A 168 -8.27 -7.40 -4.91
N LEU A 169 -9.00 -8.31 -4.29
CA LEU A 169 -9.67 -9.43 -4.95
C LEU A 169 -10.83 -8.93 -5.81
N LEU A 170 -10.86 -9.31 -7.08
CA LEU A 170 -11.83 -8.82 -8.08
C LEU A 170 -13.00 -9.75 -8.34
N ASN A 171 -12.96 -10.98 -7.83
CA ASN A 171 -14.04 -11.94 -7.97
C ASN A 171 -14.22 -12.76 -6.70
N GLU A 172 -15.45 -13.12 -6.40
CA GLU A 172 -15.79 -14.00 -5.28
C GLU A 172 -15.24 -15.41 -5.56
N PRO A 173 -14.43 -16.00 -4.64
CA PRO A 173 -14.00 -17.39 -4.75
C PRO A 173 -15.17 -18.38 -4.65
N ASN A 174 -15.06 -19.52 -5.33
CA ASN A 174 -16.10 -20.56 -5.26
C ASN A 174 -16.09 -21.36 -3.95
N GLN A 175 -14.96 -21.31 -3.21
CA GLN A 175 -14.77 -22.01 -1.95
C GLN A 175 -14.48 -20.99 -0.84
N ASP A 176 -14.72 -21.36 0.40
CA ASP A 176 -14.51 -20.49 1.58
C ASP A 176 -13.02 -20.45 1.96
N PHE A 177 -12.26 -19.60 1.31
CA PHE A 177 -10.87 -19.31 1.67
C PHE A 177 -10.75 -18.38 2.89
N GLY A 178 -11.85 -17.73 3.30
CA GLY A 178 -11.87 -16.78 4.42
C GLY A 178 -11.71 -15.32 4.00
N PHE A 179 -11.79 -15.03 2.70
CA PHE A 179 -11.85 -13.70 2.13
C PHE A 179 -12.87 -13.65 0.97
N HIS A 180 -13.32 -12.45 0.62
CA HIS A 180 -14.38 -12.18 -0.32
C HIS A 180 -13.95 -11.17 -1.38
N GLU A 181 -14.73 -11.04 -2.45
CA GLU A 181 -14.55 -9.96 -3.43
C GLU A 181 -14.44 -8.60 -2.74
N GLY A 182 -13.42 -7.82 -3.10
CA GLY A 182 -13.10 -6.54 -2.49
C GLY A 182 -12.12 -6.60 -1.32
N ASP A 183 -11.83 -7.79 -0.79
CA ASP A 183 -10.83 -7.94 0.27
C ASP A 183 -9.42 -7.76 -0.27
N SER A 184 -8.52 -7.30 0.59
CA SER A 184 -7.09 -7.19 0.30
C SER A 184 -6.40 -8.51 0.62
N ILE A 185 -5.60 -9.00 -0.32
CA ILE A 185 -4.80 -10.21 -0.14
C ILE A 185 -3.34 -9.98 -0.49
N ALA A 186 -2.46 -10.67 0.22
CA ALA A 186 -1.03 -10.73 -0.09
C ALA A 186 -0.73 -11.93 -0.99
N PHE A 187 0.17 -11.75 -1.95
CA PHE A 187 0.62 -12.81 -2.82
C PHE A 187 2.07 -12.63 -3.23
N PHE A 188 2.71 -13.70 -3.67
CA PHE A 188 4.11 -13.71 -4.09
C PHE A 188 4.34 -14.66 -5.25
N LEU A 189 5.48 -14.51 -5.92
CA LEU A 189 5.87 -15.42 -6.98
C LEU A 189 6.39 -16.72 -6.35
N TYR A 190 5.75 -17.84 -6.71
CA TYR A 190 6.22 -19.20 -6.41
C TYR A 190 6.78 -19.84 -7.67
N GLU A 191 7.97 -20.45 -7.54
CA GLU A 191 8.62 -21.15 -8.65
C GLU A 191 9.10 -22.52 -8.15
N ASP A 192 8.64 -23.59 -8.82
CA ASP A 192 9.05 -24.96 -8.52
C ASP A 192 9.19 -25.77 -9.83
N GLU A 193 10.34 -26.40 -10.00
CA GLU A 193 10.67 -27.24 -11.18
C GLU A 193 10.39 -26.58 -12.53
N GLY A 194 10.44 -25.22 -12.59
CA GLY A 194 10.17 -24.43 -13.78
C GLY A 194 8.69 -24.07 -14.01
N ASN A 195 7.80 -24.47 -13.11
CA ASN A 195 6.44 -23.96 -13.05
C ASN A 195 6.42 -22.69 -12.20
N ARG A 196 5.74 -21.66 -12.71
CA ARG A 196 5.63 -20.36 -12.04
C ARG A 196 4.17 -20.03 -11.83
N CYS A 197 3.84 -19.52 -10.66
CA CYS A 197 2.51 -18.99 -10.36
C CYS A 197 2.60 -17.90 -9.29
N LEU A 198 1.65 -16.98 -9.28
CA LEU A 198 1.44 -16.10 -8.14
C LEU A 198 0.58 -16.86 -7.13
N ILE A 199 1.02 -16.95 -5.89
CA ILE A 199 0.32 -17.68 -4.83
C ILE A 199 -0.05 -16.73 -3.70
N SER A 200 -1.31 -16.81 -3.27
CA SER A 200 -1.76 -16.33 -1.98
C SER A 200 -1.99 -17.56 -1.09
N ASP A 201 -1.05 -17.80 -0.18
CA ASP A 201 -1.12 -18.95 0.72
C ASP A 201 -1.91 -18.57 1.98
N MET A 202 -3.13 -19.09 2.07
CA MET A 202 -4.03 -18.92 3.21
C MET A 202 -3.86 -20.02 4.26
N ASN A 203 -2.95 -20.97 4.02
CA ASN A 203 -2.52 -21.92 5.03
C ASN A 203 -1.56 -21.25 6.01
N GLU A 204 -2.05 -20.31 6.76
CA GLU A 204 -1.25 -19.52 7.66
C GLU A 204 -0.31 -18.51 6.94
N SER A 205 -0.77 -17.32 6.61
CA SER A 205 -0.09 -16.20 7.27
C SER A 205 0.02 -16.67 8.72
N LYS A 206 1.23 -16.99 9.19
CA LYS A 206 1.52 -17.44 10.54
C LYS A 206 0.60 -16.63 11.44
N LYS A 207 -0.47 -17.27 12.00
CA LYS A 207 -1.36 -16.54 12.87
C LYS A 207 -0.46 -15.88 13.86
N LEU A 208 -0.51 -14.56 13.93
CA LEU A 208 0.29 -13.84 14.90
C LEU A 208 0.03 -14.53 16.22
N THR A 209 1.07 -15.05 16.84
CA THR A 209 0.93 -15.63 18.18
C THR A 209 1.36 -14.56 19.18
N ALA A 210 0.87 -14.68 20.41
CA ALA A 210 1.35 -13.80 21.47
C ALA A 210 2.88 -13.83 21.62
N GLU A 211 3.51 -14.99 21.33
CA GLU A 211 4.96 -15.17 21.37
C GLU A 211 5.69 -14.34 20.29
N ASP A 212 5.09 -14.16 19.10
CA ASP A 212 5.66 -13.35 18.02
C ASP A 212 5.69 -11.85 18.38
N LEU A 213 4.80 -11.40 19.27
CA LEU A 213 4.71 -10.00 19.74
C LEU A 213 5.41 -9.76 21.09
N GLU A 214 5.88 -10.81 21.80
CA GLU A 214 6.36 -10.72 23.18
C GLU A 214 7.60 -9.84 23.34
N ASP A 215 8.53 -9.87 22.37
CA ASP A 215 9.79 -9.12 22.46
C ASP A 215 9.73 -7.71 21.83
N GLY A 216 8.62 -7.35 21.18
CA GLY A 216 8.40 -6.07 20.52
C GLY A 216 9.18 -5.89 19.21
N SER A 217 9.95 -6.88 18.75
CA SER A 217 10.81 -6.77 17.57
C SER A 217 9.99 -6.55 16.28
N MET A 218 8.90 -7.27 16.09
CA MET A 218 8.02 -7.11 14.92
C MET A 218 7.46 -5.70 14.81
N LEU A 219 6.99 -5.16 15.94
CA LEU A 219 6.48 -3.78 15.96
C LEU A 219 7.58 -2.76 15.69
N CYS A 220 8.76 -2.94 16.25
CA CYS A 220 9.92 -2.09 16.00
C CYS A 220 10.33 -2.10 14.52
N ASP A 221 10.34 -3.26 13.87
CA ASP A 221 10.69 -3.39 12.46
C ASP A 221 9.61 -2.80 11.54
N ALA A 222 8.33 -2.95 11.89
CA ALA A 222 7.24 -2.31 11.17
C ALA A 222 7.30 -0.76 11.26
N ILE A 223 7.67 -0.20 12.43
CA ILE A 223 7.87 1.25 12.60
C ILE A 223 9.05 1.74 11.75
N LYS A 224 10.16 1.02 11.72
CA LYS A 224 11.30 1.35 10.84
C LYS A 224 10.90 1.33 9.37
N LEU A 225 10.19 0.28 8.95
CA LEU A 225 9.69 0.19 7.57
C LEU A 225 8.79 1.37 7.21
N PHE A 226 7.89 1.77 8.12
CA PHE A 226 7.06 2.97 7.93
C PHE A 226 7.90 4.23 7.78
N HIS A 227 8.97 4.42 8.58
CA HIS A 227 9.86 5.57 8.44
C HIS A 227 10.66 5.57 7.15
N GLU A 228 11.07 4.40 6.67
CA GLU A 228 11.81 4.24 5.41
C GLU A 228 10.90 4.45 4.18
N ARG A 229 9.63 4.00 4.27
CA ARG A 229 8.64 4.03 3.18
C ARG A 229 7.27 4.45 3.72
N PRO A 230 7.05 5.75 4.04
CA PRO A 230 5.79 6.21 4.62
C PRO A 230 4.66 6.16 3.58
N ASN A 231 3.74 5.22 3.74
CA ASN A 231 2.51 5.10 2.97
C ASN A 231 1.38 4.53 3.84
N ASN A 232 0.14 4.50 3.30
CA ASN A 232 -1.01 4.00 4.04
C ASN A 232 -0.89 2.52 4.43
N GLY A 233 -0.27 1.68 3.60
CA GLY A 233 -0.10 0.26 3.87
C GLY A 233 0.86 0.00 5.02
N THR A 234 2.06 0.63 5.01
CA THR A 234 3.03 0.51 6.11
C THR A 234 2.50 1.11 7.40
N LEU A 235 1.76 2.22 7.34
CA LEU A 235 1.04 2.76 8.50
C LEU A 235 0.03 1.75 9.04
N PHE A 236 -0.83 1.22 8.17
CA PHE A 236 -1.87 0.28 8.57
C PHE A 236 -1.28 -0.99 9.20
N HIS A 237 -0.17 -1.49 8.68
CA HIS A 237 0.54 -2.62 9.25
C HIS A 237 1.03 -2.34 10.69
N VAL A 238 1.57 -1.14 10.96
CA VAL A 238 1.92 -0.73 12.33
C VAL A 238 0.68 -0.70 13.23
N LEU A 239 -0.45 -0.15 12.75
CA LEU A 239 -1.69 -0.07 13.54
C LEU A 239 -2.25 -1.46 13.86
N GLU A 240 -2.19 -2.41 12.92
CA GLU A 240 -2.60 -3.80 13.15
C GLU A 240 -1.75 -4.49 14.22
N LEU A 241 -0.42 -4.31 14.17
CA LEU A 241 0.47 -4.86 15.19
C LEU A 241 0.23 -4.22 16.55
N LEU A 242 0.09 -2.90 16.61
CA LEU A 242 -0.23 -2.17 17.85
C LEU A 242 -1.51 -2.68 18.50
N ARG A 243 -2.52 -3.03 17.70
CA ARG A 243 -3.81 -3.54 18.19
C ARG A 243 -3.66 -4.72 19.14
N ASP A 244 -2.67 -5.58 18.92
CA ASP A 244 -2.47 -6.83 19.65
C ASP A 244 -1.18 -6.83 20.50
N SER A 245 -0.37 -5.76 20.42
CA SER A 245 0.92 -5.69 21.12
C SER A 245 0.78 -5.34 22.60
N TYR A 246 1.72 -5.88 23.37
CA TYR A 246 2.05 -5.41 24.70
C TYR A 246 3.21 -4.42 24.59
N ILE A 247 3.16 -3.38 25.41
CA ILE A 247 4.14 -2.28 25.42
C ILE A 247 4.54 -1.93 26.84
N TRP A 248 5.70 -1.33 26.98
CA TRP A 248 6.24 -0.89 28.25
C TRP A 248 5.91 0.56 28.53
N ILE A 249 5.40 0.83 29.74
CA ILE A 249 5.04 2.16 30.22
C ILE A 249 5.96 2.52 31.38
N PRO A 250 6.72 3.64 31.30
CA PRO A 250 7.50 4.15 32.44
C PRO A 250 6.57 4.78 33.47
N CYS A 251 6.70 4.38 34.72
CA CYS A 251 5.84 4.82 35.81
C CYS A 251 6.66 5.35 36.99
N ASN A 252 6.22 6.45 37.54
CA ASN A 252 6.65 6.91 38.86
C ASN A 252 5.95 6.10 39.94
N VAL A 253 6.71 5.65 40.93
CA VAL A 253 6.16 4.89 42.08
C VAL A 253 5.87 5.87 43.21
N ILE A 254 4.63 5.92 43.62
CA ILE A 254 4.24 6.65 44.84
C ILE A 254 3.93 5.63 45.92
N VAL A 255 4.71 5.71 46.99
CA VAL A 255 4.57 4.86 48.18
C VAL A 255 4.36 5.74 49.41
N SER A 256 3.91 5.17 50.51
CA SER A 256 3.84 5.91 51.81
C SER A 256 5.21 6.33 52.28
N GLU A 257 5.27 7.41 53.11
CA GLU A 257 6.55 7.85 53.69
C GLU A 257 7.29 6.75 54.47
N LYS A 258 6.54 5.79 55.01
CA LYS A 258 7.08 4.65 55.74
C LYS A 258 7.71 3.64 54.82
N ASP A 259 7.02 3.32 53.75
CA ASP A 259 7.51 2.37 52.72
C ASP A 259 8.69 2.96 51.94
N GLN A 260 8.73 4.29 51.74
CA GLN A 260 9.87 4.97 51.14
C GLN A 260 11.16 4.80 51.98
N LYS A 261 11.04 4.91 53.30
CA LYS A 261 12.19 4.67 54.20
C LYS A 261 12.64 3.22 54.15
N ASN A 262 11.71 2.27 54.09
CA ASN A 262 12.03 0.85 53.93
C ASN A 262 12.76 0.56 52.61
N MET A 263 12.38 1.25 51.53
CA MET A 263 13.08 1.14 50.23
C MET A 263 14.50 1.72 50.28
N GLU A 264 14.69 2.86 50.92
CA GLU A 264 16.02 3.49 51.05
C GLU A 264 16.98 2.65 51.90
N GLU A 265 16.46 1.90 52.89
CA GLU A 265 17.25 1.02 53.75
C GLU A 265 17.47 -0.39 53.16
N ALA A 266 16.78 -0.74 52.08
CA ALA A 266 16.83 -2.05 51.47
C ALA A 266 18.08 -2.24 50.60
N SER A 267 18.66 -3.43 50.64
CA SER A 267 19.75 -3.83 49.76
C SER A 267 19.23 -4.33 48.43
N ILE A 268 19.99 -4.11 47.34
CA ILE A 268 19.63 -4.60 46.01
C ILE A 268 19.36 -6.11 46.05
N GLY A 269 18.19 -6.52 45.59
CA GLY A 269 17.75 -7.92 45.56
C GLY A 269 16.94 -8.41 46.77
N MET A 270 16.60 -7.53 47.71
CA MET A 270 15.65 -7.85 48.79
C MET A 270 14.21 -7.70 48.30
N GLU A 271 13.36 -8.68 48.64
CA GLU A 271 11.90 -8.54 48.51
C GLU A 271 11.37 -7.61 49.57
N LEU A 272 10.66 -6.57 49.15
CA LEU A 272 9.99 -5.62 50.06
C LEU A 272 8.48 -5.92 50.08
N GLN A 273 7.92 -5.96 51.30
CA GLN A 273 6.47 -5.92 51.47
C GLN A 273 6.04 -4.51 51.82
N PHE A 274 5.19 -3.96 50.96
CA PHE A 274 4.60 -2.65 51.21
C PHE A 274 3.40 -2.80 52.17
N GLU A 275 3.27 -1.88 53.11
CA GLU A 275 2.18 -1.89 54.09
C GLU A 275 0.92 -1.17 53.57
N GLU A 276 1.09 -0.27 52.58
CA GLU A 276 0.00 0.48 51.96
C GLU A 276 -0.01 0.27 50.44
N ASP A 277 -1.08 0.70 49.78
CA ASP A 277 -1.23 0.59 48.33
C ASP A 277 -0.15 1.40 47.59
N VAL A 278 0.62 0.72 46.76
CA VAL A 278 1.57 1.31 45.83
C VAL A 278 0.82 1.89 44.63
N ARG A 279 1.01 3.16 44.33
CA ARG A 279 0.46 3.79 43.15
C ARG A 279 1.53 3.96 42.11
N LEU A 280 1.22 3.45 40.89
CA LEU A 280 2.05 3.65 39.70
C LEU A 280 1.40 4.75 38.86
N ILE A 281 2.13 5.84 38.65
CA ILE A 281 1.65 6.95 37.82
C ILE A 281 2.51 6.97 36.56
N PRO A 282 1.91 6.75 35.37
CA PRO A 282 2.64 6.86 34.09
C PRO A 282 3.33 8.21 33.96
N ASP A 283 4.54 8.21 33.44
CA ASP A 283 5.23 9.45 33.11
C ASP A 283 4.64 10.07 31.84
N ILE A 284 4.85 11.38 31.66
CA ILE A 284 4.31 12.15 30.53
C ILE A 284 5.44 13.00 29.96
N LEU A 285 5.69 12.83 28.66
CA LEU A 285 6.64 13.68 27.93
C LEU A 285 5.97 14.99 27.49
N MET A 286 6.78 16.02 27.38
CA MET A 286 6.36 17.31 26.85
C MET A 286 7.28 17.72 25.70
N SER A 287 6.69 18.13 24.60
CA SER A 287 7.38 18.72 23.45
C SER A 287 6.58 19.90 22.93
N ASP A 288 7.22 21.05 22.76
CA ASP A 288 6.63 22.30 22.23
C ASP A 288 5.28 22.69 22.89
N ASP A 289 5.19 22.57 24.22
CA ASP A 289 4.00 22.82 25.05
C ASP A 289 2.87 21.76 24.93
N ASP A 290 3.03 20.73 24.12
CA ASP A 290 2.11 19.61 24.02
C ASP A 290 2.55 18.40 24.87
N TYR A 291 1.58 17.64 25.37
CA TYR A 291 1.81 16.47 26.20
C TYR A 291 1.58 15.18 25.40
N TYR A 292 2.51 14.23 25.56
CA TYR A 292 2.49 12.91 24.92
C TYR A 292 2.63 11.81 25.96
N PHE A 293 1.90 10.71 25.75
CA PHE A 293 1.97 9.52 26.60
C PHE A 293 3.06 8.59 26.05
N PRO A 294 4.21 8.42 26.75
CA PRO A 294 5.29 7.60 26.24
C PRO A 294 5.02 6.11 26.45
N VAL A 295 5.24 5.33 25.40
CA VAL A 295 5.28 3.87 25.45
C VAL A 295 6.52 3.37 24.70
N PHE A 296 6.92 2.13 24.99
CA PHE A 296 8.11 1.55 24.38
C PHE A 296 7.83 0.13 23.94
N THR A 297 8.33 -0.25 22.78
CA THR A 297 8.21 -1.59 22.22
C THR A 297 8.94 -2.63 23.05
N SER A 298 10.04 -2.23 23.70
CA SER A 298 10.78 -3.07 24.65
C SER A 298 11.43 -2.24 25.74
N ASP A 299 11.86 -2.91 26.82
CA ASP A 299 12.66 -2.29 27.88
C ASP A 299 13.97 -1.65 27.36
N ARG A 300 14.54 -2.20 26.31
CA ARG A 300 15.80 -1.73 25.70
C ARG A 300 15.62 -0.36 25.02
N GLU A 301 14.46 -0.12 24.41
CA GLU A 301 14.16 1.12 23.70
C GLU A 301 14.00 2.32 24.65
N MET A 302 13.77 2.08 25.96
CA MET A 302 13.80 3.13 26.97
C MET A 302 15.20 3.70 27.24
N ARG A 303 16.26 2.96 26.96
CA ARG A 303 17.67 3.35 27.19
C ARG A 303 17.91 3.88 28.62
N GLU A 304 18.65 4.98 28.76
CA GLU A 304 18.95 5.61 30.05
C GLU A 304 17.71 6.19 30.75
N TYR A 305 16.72 6.63 29.97
CA TYR A 305 15.46 7.15 30.49
C TYR A 305 14.74 6.12 31.38
N GLY A 306 14.68 4.87 30.95
CA GLY A 306 14.03 3.79 31.69
C GLY A 306 14.68 3.45 33.05
N GLN A 307 15.92 3.91 33.33
CA GLN A 307 16.59 3.65 34.60
C GLN A 307 15.96 4.40 35.79
N HIS A 308 15.22 5.45 35.54
CA HIS A 308 14.60 6.29 36.56
C HIS A 308 13.18 5.91 36.91
N PHE A 309 12.59 4.94 36.23
CA PHE A 309 11.17 4.56 36.35
C PHE A 309 10.98 3.08 36.67
N SER A 310 9.90 2.79 37.36
CA SER A 310 9.32 1.46 37.33
C SER A 310 8.68 1.23 35.97
N LYS A 311 8.74 0.01 35.48
CA LYS A 311 8.28 -0.35 34.15
C LYS A 311 7.08 -1.27 34.27
N VAL A 312 6.01 -0.95 33.58
CA VAL A 312 4.79 -1.74 33.55
C VAL A 312 4.49 -2.15 32.13
N GLU A 313 4.35 -3.43 31.92
CA GLU A 313 3.90 -3.96 30.63
C GLU A 313 2.37 -3.93 30.58
N LYS A 314 1.80 -3.41 29.51
CA LYS A 314 0.38 -3.28 29.26
C LYS A 314 0.04 -3.51 27.82
N HIS A 315 -1.15 -4.05 27.58
CA HIS A 315 -1.70 -4.09 26.24
C HIS A 315 -1.89 -2.66 25.69
N PHE A 316 -1.61 -2.43 24.39
CA PHE A 316 -1.65 -1.09 23.81
C PHE A 316 -3.00 -0.40 23.96
N LEU A 317 -4.12 -1.14 23.89
CA LEU A 317 -5.47 -0.58 24.17
C LEU A 317 -5.63 -0.06 25.60
N GLU A 318 -4.94 -0.65 26.60
CA GLU A 318 -4.92 -0.10 27.95
C GLU A 318 -4.13 1.21 28.00
N ALA A 319 -3.05 1.33 27.21
CA ALA A 319 -2.30 2.58 27.08
C ALA A 319 -3.15 3.69 26.47
N ILE A 320 -3.94 3.40 25.43
CA ILE A 320 -4.93 4.34 24.88
C ILE A 320 -5.91 4.82 25.96
N ALA A 321 -6.45 3.89 26.74
CA ALA A 321 -7.37 4.23 27.82
C ALA A 321 -6.72 5.10 28.91
N LEU A 322 -5.47 4.81 29.28
CA LEU A 322 -4.69 5.60 30.24
C LEU A 322 -4.37 7.01 29.69
N ALA A 323 -4.00 7.11 28.42
CA ALA A 323 -3.73 8.39 27.76
C ALA A 323 -4.99 9.27 27.73
N ARG A 324 -6.17 8.69 27.42
CA ARG A 324 -7.45 9.41 27.43
C ARG A 324 -7.90 9.84 28.84
N ALA A 325 -7.62 9.02 29.85
CA ALA A 325 -8.01 9.28 31.24
C ALA A 325 -7.06 10.24 31.97
N ASN A 326 -5.95 10.67 31.34
CA ASN A 326 -4.97 11.55 31.95
C ASN A 326 -5.54 12.95 32.20
N GLU A 327 -5.17 13.59 33.31
CA GLU A 327 -5.60 14.95 33.65
C GLU A 327 -5.02 16.01 32.70
N LYS A 328 -3.86 15.74 32.05
CA LYS A 328 -3.27 16.58 31.03
C LYS A 328 -3.93 16.33 29.68
N ASP A 329 -3.96 17.35 28.83
CA ASP A 329 -4.46 17.22 27.45
C ASP A 329 -3.43 16.48 26.59
N ILE A 330 -3.43 15.15 26.67
CA ILE A 330 -2.54 14.28 25.89
C ILE A 330 -2.91 14.35 24.39
N LYS A 331 -1.97 14.76 23.55
CA LYS A 331 -2.16 14.88 22.08
C LYS A 331 -2.07 13.54 21.36
N GLY A 332 -1.28 12.63 21.89
CA GLY A 332 -1.09 11.29 21.32
C GLY A 332 -0.20 10.42 22.20
N ILE A 333 -0.03 9.18 21.77
CA ILE A 333 0.95 8.25 22.32
C ILE A 333 2.21 8.35 21.46
N VAL A 334 3.37 8.52 22.09
CA VAL A 334 4.67 8.45 21.41
C VAL A 334 5.32 7.11 21.72
N ILE A 335 5.61 6.35 20.67
CA ILE A 335 6.28 5.05 20.75
C ILE A 335 7.77 5.29 20.55
N ASP A 336 8.61 4.61 21.35
CA ASP A 336 10.08 4.61 21.26
C ASP A 336 10.72 6.00 21.12
N ALA A 337 10.27 6.95 21.95
CA ALA A 337 10.57 8.38 21.87
C ALA A 337 12.07 8.73 21.75
N PHE A 338 12.99 7.83 22.12
CA PHE A 338 14.44 8.06 22.16
C PHE A 338 15.26 7.25 21.15
N THR A 339 14.58 6.51 20.27
CA THR A 339 15.22 5.69 19.21
C THR A 339 14.58 5.97 17.86
N GLU A 340 13.45 5.34 17.57
CA GLU A 340 12.66 5.48 16.31
C GLU A 340 11.27 6.02 16.64
N PRO A 341 11.15 7.33 16.97
CA PRO A 341 9.91 7.87 17.50
C PRO A 341 8.77 7.86 16.50
N MET A 342 7.65 7.26 16.88
CA MET A 342 6.39 7.33 16.13
C MET A 342 5.27 7.86 17.00
N VAL A 343 4.51 8.84 16.50
CA VAL A 343 3.37 9.42 17.22
C VAL A 343 2.08 8.86 16.67
N ILE A 344 1.29 8.27 17.55
CA ILE A 344 -0.09 7.84 17.28
C ILE A 344 -1.00 8.92 17.89
N ASP A 345 -1.65 9.69 17.04
CA ASP A 345 -2.57 10.74 17.47
C ASP A 345 -3.93 10.18 17.93
N ARG A 346 -4.80 11.08 18.40
CA ARG A 346 -6.12 10.67 18.91
C ARG A 346 -7.07 10.12 17.84
N GLU A 347 -6.91 10.51 16.58
CA GLU A 347 -7.73 10.02 15.47
C GLU A 347 -7.39 8.57 15.17
N LEU A 348 -6.11 8.22 15.22
CA LEU A 348 -5.64 6.83 15.03
C LEU A 348 -6.03 5.91 16.21
N PHE A 349 -6.30 6.44 17.41
CA PHE A 349 -6.81 5.62 18.52
C PHE A 349 -8.12 4.91 18.16
N GLU A 350 -9.04 5.63 17.52
CA GLU A 350 -10.33 5.05 17.11
C GLU A 350 -10.14 4.01 16.01
N VAL A 351 -9.19 4.22 15.11
CA VAL A 351 -8.85 3.23 14.08
C VAL A 351 -8.37 1.94 14.74
N ILE A 352 -7.36 2.02 15.64
CA ILE A 352 -6.79 0.84 16.32
C ILE A 352 -7.83 0.08 17.14
N GLU A 353 -8.70 0.79 17.87
CA GLU A 353 -9.75 0.17 18.70
C GLU A 353 -10.78 -0.60 17.86
N ASN A 354 -11.00 -0.20 16.61
CA ASN A 354 -11.94 -0.85 15.69
C ASN A 354 -11.32 -1.97 14.85
N LEU A 355 -9.99 -2.10 14.83
CA LEU A 355 -9.32 -3.20 14.14
C LEU A 355 -9.65 -4.54 14.78
N LYS A 356 -9.78 -5.59 13.95
CA LYS A 356 -9.92 -6.96 14.44
C LYS A 356 -8.57 -7.45 14.97
N SER A 357 -8.59 -8.22 16.07
CA SER A 357 -7.39 -8.92 16.53
C SER A 357 -6.93 -9.95 15.49
N ARG A 358 -5.62 -10.07 15.35
CA ARG A 358 -4.95 -11.09 14.53
C ARG A 358 -4.45 -12.29 15.35
N LEU A 359 -4.61 -12.23 16.71
CA LEU A 359 -4.30 -13.32 17.65
C LEU A 359 -5.45 -14.33 17.76
#